data_641f336d5b24c1fc60f72586eeb32b10
#
_entry.id   641f336d5b24c1fc60f72586eeb32b10
#
_cell.length_a   1.000
_cell.length_b   1.000
_cell.length_c   1.000
_cell.angle_alpha   90.00
_cell.angle_beta   90.00
_cell.angle_gamma   90.00
#
_symmetry.space_group_name_H-M   'P 1'
#
loop_
_entity.id
_entity.type
_entity.pdbx_description
1 polymer ?
#
loop_
_entity_poly.entity_id
_entity_poly.type
_entity_poly.pdbx_seq_one_letter_code
_entity_poly.pdbx_strand_id
1 'polypeptide(L)'
;MFCLVKRQTVEERRQEILETTCKVVIERGFAGTRVSDVAHRLGISTSLVHYHFDSKETLLAEAFAHYARTALQELEEYVYEVSGPNEQLARALEDFVPEGSDDLEWMLWIDAWGEALRNPSMRRISQELDERGVSLIESIVERGNAAGEFECPEPRRAAMRLMGLIDGLAVQFAAHSGVMTRDDLLEAVTGLATWEVRPVRPLVTS
;
A
#
# COMPACT_ATOMS: atom_id res chain seq x y z
N MET A 1 10.39 32.09 31.93
CA MET A 1 10.18 31.83 30.48
C MET A 1 9.16 30.73 30.38
N PHE A 2 7.84 31.07 30.26
CA PHE A 2 6.76 30.13 30.17
C PHE A 2 6.81 29.53 28.75
N CYS A 3 7.13 28.24 28.66
CA CYS A 3 7.00 27.48 27.44
C CYS A 3 5.48 27.34 27.16
N LEU A 4 4.96 28.10 26.21
CA LEU A 4 3.60 27.93 25.71
C LEU A 4 3.53 26.55 25.06
N VAL A 5 3.06 25.54 25.82
CA VAL A 5 2.67 24.25 25.25
C VAL A 5 1.54 24.55 24.27
N LYS A 6 1.83 24.52 22.97
CA LYS A 6 0.84 24.70 21.92
C LYS A 6 -0.24 23.64 22.15
N ARG A 7 -1.47 24.09 22.43
CA ARG A 7 -2.60 23.17 22.65
C ARG A 7 -2.87 22.44 21.35
N GLN A 8 -2.63 21.13 21.34
CA GLN A 8 -2.84 20.29 20.19
C GLN A 8 -4.32 20.35 19.75
N THR A 9 -4.57 20.49 18.46
CA THR A 9 -5.93 20.47 17.91
C THR A 9 -6.52 19.07 17.98
N VAL A 10 -7.83 18.96 17.83
CA VAL A 10 -8.54 17.66 17.75
C VAL A 10 -8.02 16.83 16.57
N GLU A 11 -7.76 17.48 15.44
CA GLU A 11 -7.26 16.81 14.24
C GLU A 11 -5.80 16.35 14.40
N GLU A 12 -4.91 17.20 14.93
CA GLU A 12 -3.52 16.81 15.24
C GLU A 12 -3.48 15.59 16.17
N ARG A 13 -4.37 15.55 17.16
CA ARG A 13 -4.45 14.41 18.10
C ARG A 13 -4.97 13.16 17.40
N ARG A 14 -5.98 13.29 16.54
CA ARG A 14 -6.53 12.18 15.77
C ARG A 14 -5.47 11.55 14.87
N GLN A 15 -4.71 12.38 14.15
CA GLN A 15 -3.58 11.98 13.33
C GLN A 15 -2.53 11.18 14.13
N GLU A 16 -2.10 11.72 15.27
CA GLU A 16 -1.12 11.06 16.15
C GLU A 16 -1.60 9.69 16.63
N ILE A 17 -2.90 9.54 16.92
CA ILE A 17 -3.49 8.25 17.28
C ILE A 17 -3.42 7.28 16.10
N LEU A 18 -3.74 7.71 14.87
CA LEU A 18 -3.66 6.86 13.67
C LEU A 18 -2.23 6.39 13.41
N GLU A 19 -1.26 7.30 13.39
CA GLU A 19 0.16 6.99 13.19
C GLU A 19 0.70 6.01 14.24
N THR A 20 0.33 6.23 15.50
CA THR A 20 0.73 5.33 16.59
C THR A 20 0.05 3.97 16.47
N THR A 21 -1.19 3.95 16.04
CA THR A 21 -1.93 2.70 15.80
C THR A 21 -1.26 1.88 14.71
N CYS A 22 -0.84 2.48 13.60
CA CYS A 22 -0.07 1.80 12.55
C CYS A 22 1.19 1.14 13.11
N LYS A 23 1.98 1.86 13.91
CA LYS A 23 3.19 1.32 14.54
C LYS A 23 2.89 0.11 15.44
N VAL A 24 1.78 0.15 16.19
CA VAL A 24 1.37 -0.97 17.04
C VAL A 24 0.88 -2.14 16.19
N VAL A 25 0.16 -1.89 15.10
CA VAL A 25 -0.32 -2.94 14.19
C VAL A 25 0.86 -3.63 13.50
N ILE A 26 1.84 -2.89 13.01
CA ILE A 26 3.06 -3.46 12.40
C ILE A 26 3.78 -4.40 13.38
N GLU A 27 3.84 -4.04 14.67
CA GLU A 27 4.51 -4.86 15.68
C GLU A 27 3.71 -6.09 16.12
N ARG A 28 2.36 -6.06 16.08
CA ARG A 28 1.48 -7.04 16.75
C ARG A 28 0.41 -7.66 15.86
N GLY A 29 0.28 -7.20 14.63
CA GLY A 29 -0.82 -7.51 13.74
C GLY A 29 -2.15 -6.87 14.16
N PHE A 30 -3.14 -6.87 13.27
CA PHE A 30 -4.49 -6.33 13.56
C PHE A 30 -5.16 -7.07 14.73
N ALA A 31 -5.10 -8.40 14.72
CA ALA A 31 -5.72 -9.22 15.77
C ALA A 31 -5.10 -8.98 17.15
N GLY A 32 -3.77 -8.81 17.21
CA GLY A 32 -3.01 -8.61 18.46
C GLY A 32 -3.08 -7.20 19.03
N THR A 33 -3.48 -6.21 18.25
CA THR A 33 -3.54 -4.81 18.66
C THR A 33 -4.76 -4.51 19.53
N ARG A 34 -4.55 -3.80 20.65
CA ARG A 34 -5.60 -3.33 21.56
C ARG A 34 -5.58 -1.81 21.67
N VAL A 35 -6.75 -1.20 21.87
CA VAL A 35 -6.86 0.26 22.12
C VAL A 35 -6.00 0.70 23.30
N SER A 36 -5.88 -0.14 24.33
CA SER A 36 -5.02 0.12 25.50
C SER A 36 -3.52 0.21 25.15
N ASP A 37 -3.06 -0.54 24.15
CA ASP A 37 -1.65 -0.51 23.72
C ASP A 37 -1.32 0.81 23.04
N VAL A 38 -2.23 1.30 22.19
CA VAL A 38 -2.14 2.60 21.54
C VAL A 38 -2.16 3.73 22.56
N ALA A 39 -3.13 3.71 23.48
CA ALA A 39 -3.28 4.70 24.54
C ALA A 39 -2.04 4.75 25.44
N HIS A 40 -1.51 3.60 25.84
CA HIS A 40 -0.29 3.49 26.65
C HIS A 40 0.93 4.08 25.93
N ARG A 41 1.12 3.78 24.65
CA ARG A 41 2.24 4.29 23.84
C ARG A 41 2.21 5.81 23.71
N LEU A 42 1.02 6.39 23.64
CA LEU A 42 0.80 7.85 23.56
C LEU A 42 0.78 8.54 24.93
N GLY A 43 0.73 7.81 26.02
CA GLY A 43 0.57 8.39 27.37
C GLY A 43 -0.78 9.07 27.58
N ILE A 44 -1.85 8.58 26.91
CA ILE A 44 -3.22 9.09 26.99
C ILE A 44 -4.18 8.05 27.56
N SER A 45 -5.40 8.46 27.90
CA SER A 45 -6.43 7.52 28.34
C SER A 45 -7.08 6.80 27.17
N THR A 46 -7.55 5.56 27.37
CA THR A 46 -8.37 4.84 26.39
C THR A 46 -9.67 5.59 26.07
N SER A 47 -10.21 6.32 27.05
CA SER A 47 -11.40 7.17 26.83
C SER A 47 -11.15 8.28 25.80
N LEU A 48 -9.93 8.83 25.75
CA LEU A 48 -9.58 9.83 24.74
C LEU A 48 -9.49 9.19 23.34
N VAL A 49 -8.99 7.97 23.23
CA VAL A 49 -9.01 7.24 21.95
C VAL A 49 -10.46 6.98 21.50
N HIS A 50 -11.33 6.54 22.43
CA HIS A 50 -12.75 6.33 22.11
C HIS A 50 -13.54 7.63 21.85
N TYR A 51 -13.03 8.79 22.28
CA TYR A 51 -13.59 10.07 21.86
C TYR A 51 -13.39 10.33 20.35
N HIS A 52 -12.29 9.84 19.77
CA HIS A 52 -11.95 10.01 18.35
C HIS A 52 -12.44 8.87 17.45
N PHE A 53 -12.62 7.67 18.00
CA PHE A 53 -12.95 6.45 17.23
C PHE A 53 -13.99 5.62 17.95
N ASP A 54 -15.09 5.34 17.27
CA ASP A 54 -16.26 4.66 17.84
C ASP A 54 -15.96 3.22 18.27
N SER A 55 -15.02 2.54 17.60
CA SER A 55 -14.65 1.16 17.89
C SER A 55 -13.17 0.87 17.58
N LYS A 56 -12.67 -0.27 18.08
CA LYS A 56 -11.36 -0.80 17.70
C LYS A 56 -11.28 -1.03 16.19
N GLU A 57 -12.30 -1.62 15.62
CA GLU A 57 -12.39 -1.95 14.20
C GLU A 57 -12.30 -0.69 13.34
N THR A 58 -12.98 0.39 13.73
CA THR A 58 -12.91 1.70 13.06
C THR A 58 -11.50 2.30 13.19
N LEU A 59 -10.93 2.29 14.39
CA LEU A 59 -9.56 2.80 14.62
C LEU A 59 -8.55 2.08 13.72
N LEU A 60 -8.59 0.74 13.69
CA LEU A 60 -7.66 -0.06 12.91
C LEU A 60 -7.82 0.17 11.41
N ALA A 61 -9.06 0.20 10.93
CA ALA A 61 -9.35 0.44 9.52
C ALA A 61 -8.91 1.85 9.05
N GLU A 62 -9.14 2.87 9.88
CA GLU A 62 -8.73 4.24 9.55
C GLU A 62 -7.21 4.44 9.68
N ALA A 63 -6.55 3.76 10.60
CA ALA A 63 -5.10 3.77 10.70
C ALA A 63 -4.46 3.16 9.46
N PHE A 64 -4.94 2.00 9.01
CA PHE A 64 -4.50 1.40 7.75
C PHE A 64 -4.76 2.32 6.56
N ALA A 65 -5.97 2.91 6.47
CA ALA A 65 -6.31 3.86 5.41
C ALA A 65 -5.37 5.07 5.37
N HIS A 66 -5.03 5.62 6.53
CA HIS A 66 -4.10 6.74 6.63
C HIS A 66 -2.72 6.37 6.11
N TYR A 67 -2.17 5.25 6.58
CA TYR A 67 -0.86 4.75 6.15
C TYR A 67 -0.83 4.48 4.64
N ALA A 68 -1.73 3.64 4.14
CA ALA A 68 -1.72 3.19 2.76
C ALA A 68 -2.04 4.31 1.75
N ARG A 69 -2.87 5.30 2.12
CA ARG A 69 -3.08 6.48 1.26
C ARG A 69 -1.84 7.34 1.15
N THR A 70 -1.08 7.49 2.24
CA THR A 70 0.19 8.23 2.22
C THR A 70 1.21 7.50 1.36
N ALA A 71 1.40 6.20 1.55
CA ALA A 71 2.32 5.39 0.76
C ALA A 71 1.98 5.41 -0.75
N LEU A 72 0.70 5.23 -1.12
CA LEU A 72 0.27 5.33 -2.51
C LEU A 72 0.46 6.74 -3.10
N GLN A 73 0.29 7.79 -2.31
CA GLN A 73 0.56 9.14 -2.78
C GLN A 73 2.05 9.37 -3.03
N GLU A 74 2.91 8.93 -2.12
CA GLU A 74 4.37 9.01 -2.25
C GLU A 74 4.85 8.20 -3.46
N LEU A 75 4.28 7.00 -3.69
CA LEU A 75 4.53 6.22 -4.90
C LEU A 75 4.12 6.96 -6.17
N GLU A 76 2.92 7.53 -6.22
CA GLU A 76 2.47 8.32 -7.39
C GLU A 76 3.43 9.47 -7.68
N GLU A 77 3.84 10.23 -6.66
CA GLU A 77 4.80 11.32 -6.79
C GLU A 77 6.14 10.80 -7.33
N TYR A 78 6.68 9.73 -6.75
CA TYR A 78 7.93 9.08 -7.17
C TYR A 78 7.88 8.57 -8.61
N VAL A 79 6.79 7.91 -9.00
CA VAL A 79 6.60 7.40 -10.37
C VAL A 79 6.58 8.55 -11.39
N TYR A 80 5.95 9.68 -11.05
CA TYR A 80 5.86 10.83 -11.97
C TYR A 80 7.08 11.75 -11.99
N GLU A 81 8.10 11.50 -11.17
CA GLU A 81 9.39 12.20 -11.27
C GLU A 81 10.13 11.90 -12.59
N VAL A 82 9.91 10.72 -13.19
CA VAL A 82 10.51 10.35 -14.46
C VAL A 82 9.64 10.69 -15.65
N SER A 83 10.31 10.95 -16.78
CA SER A 83 9.67 11.36 -18.02
C SER A 83 9.46 10.14 -18.92
N GLY A 84 8.26 9.69 -19.04
CA GLY A 84 7.90 8.65 -20.00
C GLY A 84 7.24 7.44 -19.37
N PRO A 85 6.19 6.96 -20.02
CA PRO A 85 5.38 5.83 -19.51
C PRO A 85 6.17 4.54 -19.28
N ASN A 86 7.19 4.28 -20.07
CA ASN A 86 8.01 3.07 -19.94
C ASN A 86 8.76 3.05 -18.60
N GLU A 87 9.48 4.15 -18.27
CA GLU A 87 10.18 4.28 -16.99
C GLU A 87 9.21 4.37 -15.81
N GLN A 88 8.07 5.03 -16.00
CA GLN A 88 7.02 5.11 -14.97
C GLN A 88 6.46 3.74 -14.63
N LEU A 89 6.19 2.91 -15.65
CA LEU A 89 5.71 1.55 -15.44
C LEU A 89 6.75 0.69 -14.71
N ALA A 90 8.01 0.76 -15.14
CA ALA A 90 9.09 0.01 -14.51
C ALA A 90 9.23 0.37 -13.01
N ARG A 91 9.26 1.67 -12.67
CA ARG A 91 9.30 2.15 -11.28
C ARG A 91 8.11 1.68 -10.45
N ALA A 92 6.89 1.80 -10.99
CA ALA A 92 5.70 1.37 -10.30
C ALA A 92 5.72 -0.14 -10.01
N LEU A 93 6.16 -0.96 -10.96
CA LEU A 93 6.27 -2.40 -10.79
C LEU A 93 7.34 -2.79 -9.78
N GLU A 94 8.49 -2.09 -9.74
CA GLU A 94 9.54 -2.30 -8.75
C GLU A 94 9.06 -1.98 -7.33
N ASP A 95 8.34 -0.87 -7.16
CA ASP A 95 7.86 -0.41 -5.86
C ASP A 95 6.71 -1.29 -5.33
N PHE A 96 5.85 -1.79 -6.21
CA PHE A 96 4.81 -2.74 -5.84
C PHE A 96 5.36 -4.13 -5.46
N VAL A 97 6.60 -4.45 -5.73
CA VAL A 97 7.22 -5.72 -5.32
C VAL A 97 7.88 -5.58 -3.96
N PRO A 98 7.66 -6.51 -3.00
CA PRO A 98 8.28 -6.45 -1.68
C PRO A 98 9.81 -6.44 -1.75
N GLU A 99 10.45 -5.66 -0.87
CA GLU A 99 11.91 -5.60 -0.76
C GLU A 99 12.51 -6.86 -0.14
N GLY A 100 11.77 -7.52 0.73
CA GLY A 100 12.18 -8.76 1.40
C GLY A 100 11.01 -9.54 1.96
N SER A 101 11.24 -10.77 2.40
CA SER A 101 10.20 -11.59 3.03
C SER A 101 9.72 -11.06 4.39
N ASP A 102 10.45 -10.12 4.98
CA ASP A 102 10.15 -9.43 6.22
C ASP A 102 9.72 -7.96 5.99
N ASP A 103 9.33 -7.64 4.77
CA ASP A 103 8.79 -6.34 4.40
C ASP A 103 7.52 -6.02 5.22
N LEU A 104 7.65 -5.02 6.10
CA LEU A 104 6.60 -4.66 7.06
C LEU A 104 5.37 -4.06 6.39
N GLU A 105 5.54 -3.38 5.27
CA GLU A 105 4.45 -2.81 4.49
C GLU A 105 3.61 -3.92 3.86
N TRP A 106 4.26 -4.88 3.21
CA TRP A 106 3.58 -6.04 2.65
C TRP A 106 2.93 -6.91 3.71
N MET A 107 3.56 -7.12 4.87
CA MET A 107 2.94 -7.81 5.99
C MET A 107 1.68 -7.08 6.48
N LEU A 108 1.70 -5.75 6.51
CA LEU A 108 0.53 -4.93 6.86
C LEU A 108 -0.61 -5.10 5.86
N TRP A 109 -0.32 -5.10 4.55
CA TRP A 109 -1.31 -5.33 3.49
C TRP A 109 -1.95 -6.73 3.58
N ILE A 110 -1.13 -7.77 3.71
CA ILE A 110 -1.60 -9.17 3.84
C ILE A 110 -2.52 -9.32 5.06
N ASP A 111 -2.15 -8.75 6.19
CA ASP A 111 -2.94 -8.78 7.43
C ASP A 111 -4.24 -7.98 7.27
N ALA A 112 -4.20 -6.83 6.58
CA ALA A 112 -5.39 -6.02 6.26
C ALA A 112 -6.39 -6.77 5.36
N TRP A 113 -5.94 -7.48 4.32
CA TRP A 113 -6.82 -8.34 3.52
C TRP A 113 -7.42 -9.48 4.33
N GLY A 114 -6.64 -10.09 5.23
CA GLY A 114 -7.14 -11.09 6.18
C GLY A 114 -8.25 -10.53 7.09
N GLU A 115 -8.08 -9.32 7.60
CA GLU A 115 -9.07 -8.61 8.40
C GLU A 115 -10.31 -8.22 7.58
N ALA A 116 -10.15 -7.79 6.32
CA ALA A 116 -11.23 -7.39 5.41
C ALA A 116 -12.26 -8.51 5.16
N LEU A 117 -11.89 -9.77 5.33
CA LEU A 117 -12.83 -10.91 5.23
C LEU A 117 -13.94 -10.85 6.29
N ARG A 118 -13.68 -10.18 7.44
CA ARG A 118 -14.58 -10.15 8.61
C ARG A 118 -15.03 -8.75 8.99
N ASN A 119 -14.26 -7.72 8.60
CA ASN A 119 -14.49 -6.32 8.95
C ASN A 119 -14.97 -5.52 7.72
N PRO A 120 -16.27 -5.11 7.67
CA PRO A 120 -16.80 -4.36 6.52
C PRO A 120 -16.11 -3.00 6.29
N SER A 121 -15.64 -2.33 7.34
CA SER A 121 -14.92 -1.07 7.21
C SER A 121 -13.55 -1.29 6.57
N MET A 122 -12.80 -2.30 7.01
CA MET A 122 -11.52 -2.68 6.40
C MET A 122 -11.72 -3.11 4.94
N ARG A 123 -12.74 -3.91 4.64
CA ARG A 123 -13.06 -4.33 3.26
C ARG A 123 -13.27 -3.15 2.31
N ARG A 124 -14.05 -2.14 2.73
CA ARG A 124 -14.29 -0.96 1.91
C ARG A 124 -13.01 -0.17 1.66
N ILE A 125 -12.17 -0.03 2.69
CA ILE A 125 -10.91 0.70 2.59
C ILE A 125 -9.91 -0.04 1.71
N SER A 126 -9.71 -1.36 1.91
CA SER A 126 -8.81 -2.13 1.06
C SER A 126 -9.26 -2.11 -0.40
N GLN A 127 -10.55 -2.26 -0.69
CA GLN A 127 -11.07 -2.15 -2.06
C GLN A 127 -10.79 -0.78 -2.70
N GLU A 128 -10.94 0.32 -1.95
CA GLU A 128 -10.61 1.67 -2.45
C GLU A 128 -9.12 1.78 -2.80
N LEU A 129 -8.26 1.23 -1.94
CA LEU A 129 -6.81 1.32 -2.10
C LEU A 129 -6.29 0.39 -3.21
N ASP A 130 -6.79 -0.84 -3.29
CA ASP A 130 -6.50 -1.78 -4.38
C ASP A 130 -6.89 -1.16 -5.73
N GLU A 131 -8.08 -0.55 -5.80
CA GLU A 131 -8.55 0.17 -6.98
C GLU A 131 -7.63 1.32 -7.38
N ARG A 132 -7.09 2.05 -6.41
CA ARG A 132 -6.15 3.14 -6.67
C ARG A 132 -4.83 2.63 -7.26
N GLY A 133 -4.29 1.52 -6.76
CA GLY A 133 -3.10 0.87 -7.32
C GLY A 133 -3.33 0.42 -8.76
N VAL A 134 -4.45 -0.24 -9.04
CA VAL A 134 -4.85 -0.62 -10.40
C VAL A 134 -4.98 0.60 -11.30
N SER A 135 -5.60 1.69 -10.83
CA SER A 135 -5.79 2.93 -11.60
C SER A 135 -4.48 3.64 -11.93
N LEU A 136 -3.48 3.57 -11.04
CA LEU A 136 -2.14 4.09 -11.32
C LEU A 136 -1.52 3.37 -12.53
N ILE A 137 -1.46 2.04 -12.49
CA ILE A 137 -0.94 1.24 -13.62
C ILE A 137 -1.72 1.49 -14.91
N GLU A 138 -3.07 1.46 -14.85
CA GLU A 138 -3.94 1.75 -15.99
C GLU A 138 -3.60 3.10 -16.63
N SER A 139 -3.50 4.16 -15.84
CA SER A 139 -3.21 5.50 -16.34
C SER A 139 -1.82 5.62 -16.98
N ILE A 140 -0.82 4.89 -16.46
CA ILE A 140 0.51 4.82 -17.08
C ILE A 140 0.43 4.13 -18.44
N VAL A 141 -0.29 3.00 -18.52
CA VAL A 141 -0.44 2.23 -19.76
C VAL A 141 -1.21 3.02 -20.82
N GLU A 142 -2.29 3.73 -20.43
CA GLU A 142 -3.04 4.61 -21.36
C GLU A 142 -2.16 5.72 -21.95
N ARG A 143 -1.34 6.37 -21.09
CA ARG A 143 -0.38 7.38 -21.58
C ARG A 143 0.67 6.77 -22.49
N GLY A 144 1.14 5.55 -22.19
CA GLY A 144 2.07 4.82 -23.04
C GLY A 144 1.49 4.50 -24.41
N ASN A 145 0.23 4.07 -24.47
CA ASN A 145 -0.49 3.90 -25.74
C ASN A 145 -0.60 5.23 -26.51
N ALA A 146 -0.97 6.30 -25.84
CA ALA A 146 -1.10 7.62 -26.46
C ALA A 146 0.22 8.18 -26.98
N ALA A 147 1.34 7.86 -26.31
CA ALA A 147 2.70 8.23 -26.71
C ALA A 147 3.29 7.30 -27.79
N GLY A 148 2.64 6.17 -28.10
CA GLY A 148 3.17 5.16 -29.01
C GLY A 148 4.32 4.34 -28.42
N GLU A 149 4.46 4.33 -27.08
CA GLU A 149 5.44 3.51 -26.37
C GLU A 149 4.91 2.09 -26.09
N PHE A 150 3.59 1.94 -25.99
CA PHE A 150 2.89 0.67 -25.70
C PHE A 150 1.82 0.36 -26.77
N GLU A 151 1.49 -0.91 -26.88
CA GLU A 151 0.40 -1.44 -27.74
C GLU A 151 -0.56 -2.31 -26.92
N CYS A 152 -1.10 -1.78 -25.82
CA CYS A 152 -2.01 -2.48 -24.92
C CYS A 152 -3.47 -2.21 -25.29
N PRO A 153 -4.23 -3.20 -25.79
CA PRO A 153 -5.63 -2.98 -26.22
C PRO A 153 -6.60 -2.82 -25.04
N GLU A 154 -6.25 -3.33 -23.85
CA GLU A 154 -7.12 -3.35 -22.69
C GLU A 154 -6.37 -2.91 -21.41
N PRO A 155 -6.01 -1.60 -21.28
CA PRO A 155 -5.16 -1.10 -20.17
C PRO A 155 -5.66 -1.51 -18.78
N ARG A 156 -6.97 -1.35 -18.53
CA ARG A 156 -7.60 -1.72 -17.26
C ARG A 156 -7.41 -3.19 -16.91
N ARG A 157 -7.60 -4.08 -17.88
CA ARG A 157 -7.44 -5.52 -17.66
C ARG A 157 -5.98 -5.92 -17.47
N ALA A 158 -5.07 -5.27 -18.19
CA ALA A 158 -3.64 -5.46 -18.01
C ALA A 158 -3.22 -5.05 -16.59
N ALA A 159 -3.66 -3.88 -16.11
CA ALA A 159 -3.41 -3.41 -14.76
C ALA A 159 -3.94 -4.39 -13.69
N MET A 160 -5.18 -4.85 -13.83
CA MET A 160 -5.77 -5.84 -12.91
C MET A 160 -4.99 -7.17 -12.87
N ARG A 161 -4.51 -7.65 -14.02
CA ARG A 161 -3.71 -8.88 -14.07
C ARG A 161 -2.35 -8.71 -13.46
N LEU A 162 -1.71 -7.57 -13.69
CA LEU A 162 -0.42 -7.24 -13.08
C LEU A 162 -0.53 -7.15 -11.55
N MET A 163 -1.49 -6.38 -11.04
CA MET A 163 -1.70 -6.29 -9.58
C MET A 163 -2.04 -7.66 -8.98
N GLY A 164 -2.93 -8.43 -9.60
CA GLY A 164 -3.25 -9.78 -9.11
C GLY A 164 -2.06 -10.77 -9.13
N LEU A 165 -1.12 -10.63 -10.09
CA LEU A 165 0.12 -11.41 -10.08
C LEU A 165 1.03 -10.95 -8.94
N ILE A 166 1.25 -9.65 -8.79
CA ILE A 166 2.07 -9.07 -7.73
C ILE A 166 1.56 -9.52 -6.37
N ASP A 167 0.27 -9.33 -6.09
CA ASP A 167 -0.36 -9.71 -4.83
C ASP A 167 -0.18 -11.20 -4.53
N GLY A 168 -0.43 -12.06 -5.52
CA GLY A 168 -0.30 -13.50 -5.37
C GLY A 168 1.14 -13.96 -5.08
N LEU A 169 2.11 -13.43 -5.83
CA LEU A 169 3.51 -13.77 -5.65
C LEU A 169 4.10 -13.17 -4.37
N ALA A 170 3.75 -11.95 -4.03
CA ALA A 170 4.21 -11.29 -2.81
C ALA A 170 3.73 -12.01 -1.54
N VAL A 171 2.47 -12.49 -1.52
CA VAL A 171 1.97 -13.33 -0.42
C VAL A 171 2.80 -14.60 -0.28
N GLN A 172 3.13 -15.27 -1.39
CA GLN A 172 3.96 -16.48 -1.35
C GLN A 172 5.39 -16.18 -0.91
N PHE A 173 5.96 -15.09 -1.39
CA PHE A 173 7.31 -14.65 -1.02
C PHE A 173 7.42 -14.33 0.48
N ALA A 174 6.44 -13.64 1.05
CA ALA A 174 6.38 -13.33 2.47
C ALA A 174 6.09 -14.57 3.35
N ALA A 175 5.20 -15.47 2.89
CA ALA A 175 4.74 -16.60 3.68
C ALA A 175 5.64 -17.85 3.60
N HIS A 176 6.45 -18.00 2.55
CA HIS A 176 7.18 -19.24 2.27
C HIS A 176 8.68 -18.97 2.06
N SER A 177 9.49 -19.21 3.07
CA SER A 177 10.94 -19.02 3.01
C SER A 177 11.59 -19.86 1.90
N GLY A 178 12.40 -19.24 1.03
CA GLY A 178 13.25 -19.93 0.05
C GLY A 178 12.51 -20.50 -1.17
N VAL A 179 11.26 -20.17 -1.40
CA VAL A 179 10.50 -20.61 -2.59
C VAL A 179 10.88 -19.80 -3.82
N MET A 180 11.10 -18.50 -3.65
CA MET A 180 11.54 -17.58 -4.70
C MET A 180 12.41 -16.47 -4.12
N THR A 181 13.16 -15.80 -4.97
CA THR A 181 13.90 -14.57 -4.66
C THR A 181 13.11 -13.35 -5.11
N ARG A 182 13.54 -12.15 -4.68
CA ARG A 182 12.98 -10.88 -5.19
C ARG A 182 13.19 -10.76 -6.70
N ASP A 183 14.33 -11.20 -7.20
CA ASP A 183 14.66 -11.19 -8.63
C ASP A 183 13.71 -12.09 -9.43
N ASP A 184 13.39 -13.31 -8.94
CA ASP A 184 12.41 -14.20 -9.58
C ASP A 184 11.02 -13.54 -9.66
N LEU A 185 10.64 -12.79 -8.60
CA LEU A 185 9.35 -12.10 -8.54
C LEU A 185 9.34 -10.93 -9.54
N LEU A 186 10.39 -10.10 -9.56
CA LEU A 186 10.55 -9.01 -10.52
C LEU A 186 10.57 -9.51 -11.97
N GLU A 187 11.27 -10.61 -12.26
CA GLU A 187 11.30 -11.23 -13.57
C GLU A 187 9.87 -11.67 -14.01
N ALA A 188 9.13 -12.32 -13.13
CA ALA A 188 7.76 -12.75 -13.42
C ALA A 188 6.83 -11.56 -13.72
N VAL A 189 6.90 -10.51 -12.88
CA VAL A 189 6.08 -9.28 -13.02
C VAL A 189 6.44 -8.53 -14.30
N THR A 190 7.73 -8.32 -14.55
CA THR A 190 8.23 -7.64 -15.76
C THR A 190 7.92 -8.43 -17.03
N GLY A 191 8.01 -9.76 -16.96
CA GLY A 191 7.63 -10.66 -18.06
C GLY A 191 6.16 -10.53 -18.43
N LEU A 192 5.25 -10.54 -17.44
CA LEU A 192 3.82 -10.32 -17.68
C LEU A 192 3.56 -8.91 -18.19
N ALA A 193 4.18 -7.89 -17.61
CA ALA A 193 4.02 -6.51 -18.06
C ALA A 193 4.42 -6.36 -19.53
N THR A 194 5.57 -6.91 -19.92
CA THR A 194 6.05 -6.89 -21.32
C THR A 194 5.05 -7.57 -22.26
N TRP A 195 4.47 -8.68 -21.86
CA TRP A 195 3.45 -9.39 -22.66
C TRP A 195 2.15 -8.59 -22.80
N GLU A 196 1.70 -7.95 -21.73
CA GLU A 196 0.45 -7.18 -21.68
C GLU A 196 0.54 -5.85 -22.44
N VAL A 197 1.61 -5.07 -22.18
CA VAL A 197 1.71 -3.72 -22.74
C VAL A 197 2.44 -3.65 -24.06
N ARG A 198 3.16 -4.70 -24.46
CA ARG A 198 3.93 -4.79 -25.72
C ARG A 198 4.76 -3.54 -25.95
N PRO A 199 5.76 -3.27 -25.09
CA PRO A 199 6.50 -2.03 -25.18
C PRO A 199 7.38 -2.02 -26.43
N VAL A 200 7.47 -0.86 -27.11
CA VAL A 200 8.33 -0.65 -28.28
C VAL A 200 9.81 -0.76 -27.92
N ARG A 201 10.16 -0.45 -26.66
CA ARG A 201 11.49 -0.64 -26.08
C ARG A 201 11.36 -1.49 -24.83
N PRO A 202 12.37 -2.33 -24.50
CA PRO A 202 12.32 -3.09 -23.25
C PRO A 202 12.00 -2.21 -22.03
N LEU A 203 11.25 -2.77 -21.07
CA LEU A 203 11.07 -2.15 -19.76
C LEU A 203 12.43 -2.22 -19.04
N VAL A 204 12.91 -1.10 -18.55
CA VAL A 204 14.20 -0.99 -17.86
C VAL A 204 13.89 -0.93 -16.37
N THR A 205 14.04 -2.05 -15.71
CA THR A 205 14.09 -2.15 -14.24
C THR A 205 15.52 -1.86 -13.78
N SER A 206 15.69 -1.12 -12.70
CA SER A 206 16.98 -0.72 -12.13
C SER A 206 17.74 -1.87 -11.47
#